data_9b83b9d0bed866fe110fd96d8ce3c0e5
#
_entry.id   9b83b9d0bed866fe110fd96d8ce3c0e5
#
_cell.length_a   1.000
_cell.length_b   1.000
_cell.length_c   1.000
_cell.angle_alpha   90.00
_cell.angle_beta   90.00
_cell.angle_gamma   90.00
#
_symmetry.space_group_name_H-M   'P 1'
#
loop_
_entity.id
_entity.type
_entity.pdbx_description
1 polymer ?
#
loop_
_entity_poly.entity_id
_entity_poly.type
_entity_poly.pdbx_seq_one_letter_code
_entity_poly.pdbx_strand_id
1 'polypeptide(L)'
;MTRVGMNLRRFAGVAGLIALAVAGPALAQQPGGVLRVAHRDSPASMSTLEEVTISTVAPMMGVFNNLVLFDQHVPQNTLQSIVPDLATDWSWNEDGTELTFRLRRGVRWHDGQPFTANDVQCTWDMLVGRSTAKFRINPRRSWYWNLDRVTTNGDYEVTSRARIRRRSVS
;
A
#
# COMPACT_ATOMS: atom_id res chain seq x y z
N MET A 1 -31.65 72.17 -23.09
CA MET A 1 -31.84 71.04 -22.12
C MET A 1 -31.33 69.76 -22.74
N THR A 2 -30.09 69.43 -22.51
CA THR A 2 -29.38 68.24 -23.09
C THR A 2 -29.35 67.15 -22.06
N ARG A 3 -30.06 66.04 -22.30
CA ARG A 3 -30.06 64.86 -21.42
C ARG A 3 -28.79 64.03 -21.71
N VAL A 4 -27.89 63.96 -20.75
CA VAL A 4 -26.75 63.06 -20.75
C VAL A 4 -27.29 61.67 -20.27
N GLY A 5 -27.51 60.79 -21.24
CA GLY A 5 -27.83 59.39 -20.96
C GLY A 5 -26.56 58.61 -20.68
N MET A 6 -26.21 58.47 -19.44
CA MET A 6 -25.08 57.67 -18.98
C MET A 6 -25.38 56.17 -19.13
N ASN A 7 -24.64 55.47 -19.97
CA ASN A 7 -24.83 54.05 -20.30
C ASN A 7 -24.49 53.13 -19.11
N LEU A 8 -25.44 52.91 -18.24
CA LEU A 8 -25.31 52.04 -17.05
C LEU A 8 -24.90 50.56 -17.38
N ARG A 9 -25.20 50.12 -18.61
CA ARG A 9 -24.85 48.77 -19.09
C ARG A 9 -23.37 48.52 -19.28
N ARG A 10 -22.55 49.57 -19.53
CA ARG A 10 -21.10 49.42 -19.71
C ARG A 10 -20.34 49.26 -18.39
N PHE A 11 -20.87 49.79 -17.30
CA PHE A 11 -20.26 49.64 -15.98
C PHE A 11 -20.52 48.27 -15.35
N ALA A 12 -21.66 47.62 -15.64
CA ALA A 12 -21.96 46.28 -15.13
C ALA A 12 -21.01 45.22 -15.73
N GLY A 13 -20.59 45.37 -17.00
CA GLY A 13 -19.65 44.41 -17.61
C GLY A 13 -18.23 44.50 -17.06
N VAL A 14 -17.76 45.70 -16.73
CA VAL A 14 -16.40 45.90 -16.17
C VAL A 14 -16.33 45.43 -14.71
N ALA A 15 -17.39 45.65 -13.93
CA ALA A 15 -17.47 45.16 -12.53
C ALA A 15 -17.49 43.62 -12.46
N GLY A 16 -18.16 42.94 -13.41
CA GLY A 16 -18.18 41.47 -13.48
C GLY A 16 -16.80 40.88 -13.85
N LEU A 17 -16.04 41.51 -14.73
CA LEU A 17 -14.71 41.08 -15.11
C LEU A 17 -13.67 41.26 -13.98
N ILE A 18 -13.79 42.32 -13.19
CA ILE A 18 -12.91 42.57 -12.03
C ILE A 18 -13.20 41.53 -10.91
N ALA A 19 -14.46 41.14 -10.70
CA ALA A 19 -14.79 40.11 -9.70
C ALA A 19 -14.24 38.73 -10.05
N LEU A 20 -14.11 38.36 -11.34
CA LEU A 20 -13.48 37.11 -11.77
C LEU A 20 -11.94 37.14 -11.61
N ALA A 21 -11.32 38.29 -11.72
CA ALA A 21 -9.85 38.41 -11.60
C ALA A 21 -9.33 38.36 -10.18
N VAL A 22 -10.22 38.50 -9.15
CA VAL A 22 -9.86 38.42 -7.74
C VAL A 22 -10.08 37.00 -7.16
N ALA A 23 -10.69 36.08 -7.92
CA ALA A 23 -10.72 34.65 -7.56
C ALA A 23 -9.32 34.05 -7.80
N GLY A 24 -8.39 34.36 -6.92
CA GLY A 24 -7.10 33.67 -6.83
C GLY A 24 -7.32 32.16 -6.70
N PRO A 25 -6.37 31.33 -7.15
CA PRO A 25 -6.47 29.90 -6.96
C PRO A 25 -6.72 29.65 -5.46
N ALA A 26 -7.83 28.99 -5.14
CA ALA A 26 -8.08 28.54 -3.80
C ALA A 26 -6.99 27.53 -3.45
N LEU A 27 -5.92 27.95 -2.79
CA LEU A 27 -4.89 27.09 -2.24
C LEU A 27 -5.51 26.31 -1.06
N ALA A 28 -6.33 25.33 -1.41
CA ALA A 28 -7.00 24.47 -0.44
C ALA A 28 -6.05 23.43 0.18
N GLN A 29 -4.80 23.37 -0.26
CA GLN A 29 -3.80 22.47 0.32
C GLN A 29 -2.86 23.22 1.25
N GLN A 30 -3.12 23.10 2.54
CA GLN A 30 -2.11 23.40 3.54
C GLN A 30 -1.22 22.17 3.71
N PRO A 31 0.10 22.26 3.44
CA PRO A 31 1.01 21.17 3.71
C PRO A 31 1.13 20.93 5.22
N GLY A 32 0.97 19.69 5.62
CA GLY A 32 1.03 19.28 7.03
C GLY A 32 -0.31 19.30 7.76
N GLY A 33 -0.27 19.12 9.07
CA GLY A 33 -1.45 19.03 9.91
C GLY A 33 -1.82 17.60 10.30
N VAL A 34 -2.99 17.42 10.93
CA VAL A 34 -3.49 16.13 11.41
C VAL A 34 -4.76 15.78 10.66
N LEU A 35 -4.70 14.70 9.87
CA LEU A 35 -5.89 14.11 9.26
C LEU A 35 -6.65 13.29 10.32
N ARG A 36 -7.87 13.69 10.63
CA ARG A 36 -8.78 12.93 11.52
C ARG A 36 -9.74 12.10 10.67
N VAL A 37 -9.61 10.79 10.76
CA VAL A 37 -10.45 9.84 10.03
C VAL A 37 -11.40 9.15 11.00
N ALA A 38 -12.72 9.24 10.75
CA ALA A 38 -13.70 8.48 11.48
C ALA A 38 -13.75 7.04 10.93
N HIS A 39 -13.68 6.07 11.82
CA HIS A 39 -13.83 4.66 11.49
C HIS A 39 -15.05 4.07 12.22
N ARG A 40 -15.73 3.09 11.59
CA ARG A 40 -16.99 2.53 12.10
C ARG A 40 -16.85 1.82 13.43
N ASP A 41 -15.70 1.22 13.66
CA ASP A 41 -15.48 0.29 14.75
C ASP A 41 -14.02 0.33 15.20
N SER A 42 -13.74 -0.11 16.40
CA SER A 42 -12.38 -0.18 16.93
C SER A 42 -11.67 -1.45 16.45
N PRO A 43 -10.37 -1.37 16.08
CA PRO A 43 -9.58 -2.55 15.79
C PRO A 43 -9.53 -3.49 17.00
N ALA A 44 -9.73 -4.79 16.80
CA ALA A 44 -9.58 -5.79 17.86
C ALA A 44 -8.11 -5.92 18.30
N SER A 45 -7.18 -5.68 17.38
CA SER A 45 -5.75 -5.56 17.64
C SER A 45 -5.09 -4.76 16.53
N MET A 46 -3.81 -4.41 16.70
CA MET A 46 -3.01 -3.79 15.62
C MET A 46 -2.33 -4.82 14.72
N SER A 47 -2.47 -6.11 14.98
CA SER A 47 -1.86 -7.18 14.19
C SER A 47 -2.66 -7.48 12.94
N THR A 48 -2.24 -6.95 11.80
CA THR A 48 -2.84 -7.26 10.49
C THR A 48 -2.63 -8.71 10.05
N LEU A 49 -1.73 -9.45 10.70
CA LEU A 49 -1.47 -10.86 10.41
C LEU A 49 -2.43 -11.79 11.17
N GLU A 50 -2.85 -11.39 12.37
CA GLU A 50 -3.78 -12.15 13.20
C GLU A 50 -5.25 -11.78 12.96
N GLU A 51 -5.52 -10.63 12.39
CA GLU A 51 -6.87 -10.12 12.12
C GLU A 51 -7.12 -9.95 10.62
N VAL A 52 -8.35 -10.19 10.18
CA VAL A 52 -8.78 -10.04 8.78
C VAL A 52 -9.95 -9.08 8.60
N THR A 53 -10.46 -8.54 9.71
CA THR A 53 -11.58 -7.60 9.67
C THR A 53 -11.16 -6.26 9.09
N ILE A 54 -12.07 -5.62 8.36
CA ILE A 54 -11.82 -4.28 7.80
C ILE A 54 -11.53 -3.26 8.91
N SER A 55 -12.09 -3.45 10.09
CA SER A 55 -11.87 -2.61 11.27
C SER A 55 -10.41 -2.57 11.71
N THR A 56 -9.67 -3.68 11.54
CA THR A 56 -8.23 -3.75 11.81
C THR A 56 -7.43 -3.38 10.57
N VAL A 57 -7.73 -3.97 9.41
CA VAL A 57 -6.89 -3.87 8.22
C VAL A 57 -6.86 -2.43 7.69
N ALA A 58 -8.01 -1.77 7.56
CA ALA A 58 -8.08 -0.44 6.96
C ALA A 58 -7.25 0.63 7.70
N PRO A 59 -7.36 0.81 9.04
CA PRO A 59 -6.55 1.81 9.74
C PRO A 59 -5.05 1.44 9.80
N MET A 60 -4.71 0.15 9.69
CA MET A 60 -3.32 -0.32 9.77
C MET A 60 -2.60 -0.38 8.42
N MET A 61 -3.32 -0.29 7.30
CA MET A 61 -2.71 -0.29 5.95
C MET A 61 -1.69 0.83 5.75
N GLY A 62 -1.88 1.98 6.37
CA GLY A 62 -0.95 3.11 6.29
C GLY A 62 0.23 3.04 7.26
N VAL A 63 0.28 2.01 8.12
CA VAL A 63 1.33 1.86 9.16
C VAL A 63 2.40 0.85 8.73
N PHE A 64 2.01 -0.21 8.04
CA PHE A 64 2.88 -1.31 7.67
C PHE A 64 3.20 -1.32 6.18
N ASN A 65 4.46 -1.55 5.85
CA ASN A 65 4.93 -1.76 4.49
C ASN A 65 4.72 -3.21 4.03
N ASN A 66 4.68 -3.40 2.71
CA ASN A 66 4.63 -4.70 2.06
C ASN A 66 5.88 -4.91 1.19
N LEU A 67 6.08 -6.10 0.65
CA LEU A 67 7.14 -6.29 -0.36
C LEU A 67 6.81 -5.51 -1.64
N VAL A 68 5.56 -5.61 -2.07
CA VAL A 68 4.99 -4.91 -3.22
C VAL A 68 3.57 -4.48 -2.90
N LEU A 69 3.05 -3.49 -3.58
CA LEU A 69 1.68 -3.02 -3.40
C LEU A 69 1.02 -2.70 -4.75
N PHE A 70 -0.28 -2.60 -4.79
CA PHE A 70 -0.97 -2.05 -5.95
C PHE A 70 -0.83 -0.53 -5.96
N ASP A 71 -0.57 0.05 -7.12
CA ASP A 71 -0.53 1.50 -7.29
C ASP A 71 -1.88 2.12 -6.92
N GLN A 72 -1.88 2.94 -5.88
CA GLN A 72 -3.08 3.57 -5.33
C GLN A 72 -3.65 4.68 -6.23
N HIS A 73 -2.92 5.10 -7.26
CA HIS A 73 -3.38 6.07 -8.26
C HIS A 73 -4.12 5.41 -9.43
N VAL A 74 -4.13 4.09 -9.51
CA VAL A 74 -4.81 3.32 -10.56
C VAL A 74 -6.13 2.77 -10.03
N PRO A 75 -7.29 3.04 -10.69
CA PRO A 75 -8.60 2.65 -10.18
C PRO A 75 -8.84 1.14 -10.08
N GLN A 76 -8.10 0.33 -10.86
CA GLN A 76 -8.27 -1.11 -10.91
C GLN A 76 -6.97 -1.83 -10.60
N ASN A 77 -7.02 -2.79 -9.68
CA ASN A 77 -5.90 -3.67 -9.35
C ASN A 77 -5.72 -4.71 -10.46
N THR A 78 -4.55 -4.68 -11.10
CA THR A 78 -4.09 -5.65 -12.10
C THR A 78 -2.67 -6.06 -11.82
N LEU A 79 -2.15 -7.10 -12.47
CA LEU A 79 -0.74 -7.47 -12.33
C LEU A 79 0.21 -6.34 -12.77
N GLN A 80 -0.22 -5.51 -13.72
CA GLN A 80 0.55 -4.38 -14.23
C GLN A 80 0.54 -3.16 -13.29
N SER A 81 -0.41 -3.11 -12.37
CA SER A 81 -0.48 -2.04 -11.36
C SER A 81 0.29 -2.37 -10.07
N ILE A 82 1.03 -3.49 -10.04
CA ILE A 82 1.89 -3.83 -8.90
C ILE A 82 3.16 -2.99 -8.99
N VAL A 83 3.47 -2.29 -7.91
CA VAL A 83 4.63 -1.40 -7.79
C VAL A 83 5.53 -1.79 -6.62
N PRO A 84 6.82 -1.44 -6.66
CA PRO A 84 7.77 -1.68 -5.58
C PRO A 84 7.37 -0.99 -4.27
N ASP A 85 7.67 -1.68 -3.12
CA ASP A 85 7.65 -1.07 -1.80
C ASP A 85 8.93 -1.49 -1.04
N LEU A 86 8.92 -2.48 -0.15
CA LEU A 86 10.13 -3.01 0.48
C LEU A 86 10.98 -3.82 -0.49
N ALA A 87 10.39 -4.46 -1.50
CA ALA A 87 11.14 -5.00 -2.64
C ALA A 87 11.27 -3.92 -3.71
N THR A 88 12.44 -3.82 -4.32
CA THR A 88 12.74 -2.91 -5.44
C THR A 88 12.44 -3.56 -6.79
N ASP A 89 12.45 -4.89 -6.82
CA ASP A 89 12.30 -5.70 -8.02
C ASP A 89 11.91 -7.13 -7.65
N TRP A 90 11.30 -7.86 -8.59
CA TRP A 90 10.98 -9.28 -8.44
C TRP A 90 10.96 -9.97 -9.79
N SER A 91 11.25 -11.26 -9.78
CA SER A 91 11.25 -12.09 -10.99
C SER A 91 10.84 -13.53 -10.69
N TRP A 92 10.14 -14.14 -11.65
CA TRP A 92 9.89 -15.57 -11.66
C TRP A 92 11.06 -16.31 -12.31
N ASN A 93 11.33 -17.53 -11.83
CA ASN A 93 12.17 -18.45 -12.59
C ASN A 93 11.44 -18.93 -13.85
N GLU A 94 12.15 -19.63 -14.76
CA GLU A 94 11.62 -20.11 -16.04
C GLU A 94 10.38 -21.00 -15.87
N ASP A 95 10.36 -21.84 -14.84
CA ASP A 95 9.27 -22.75 -14.56
C ASP A 95 8.06 -22.10 -13.86
N GLY A 96 8.14 -20.84 -13.46
CA GLY A 96 7.09 -20.16 -12.71
C GLY A 96 6.85 -20.76 -11.29
N THR A 97 7.83 -21.46 -10.75
CA THR A 97 7.72 -22.15 -9.45
C THR A 97 8.39 -21.40 -8.31
N GLU A 98 9.28 -20.47 -8.63
CA GLU A 98 10.01 -19.65 -7.67
C GLU A 98 9.87 -18.18 -8.01
N LEU A 99 9.52 -17.37 -7.01
CA LEU A 99 9.44 -15.92 -7.10
C LEU A 99 10.50 -15.32 -6.20
N THR A 100 11.45 -14.61 -6.80
CA THR A 100 12.54 -13.96 -6.09
C THR A 100 12.27 -12.46 -6.00
N PHE A 101 12.43 -11.91 -4.79
CA PHE A 101 12.35 -10.48 -4.50
C PHE A 101 13.72 -9.94 -4.13
N ARG A 102 14.10 -8.80 -4.69
CA ARG A 102 15.25 -8.01 -4.25
C ARG A 102 14.79 -6.92 -3.32
N LEU A 103 15.34 -6.90 -2.10
CA LEU A 103 14.90 -6.00 -1.06
C LEU A 103 15.62 -4.65 -1.14
N ARG A 104 14.90 -3.61 -0.74
CA ARG A 104 15.42 -2.25 -0.61
C ARG A 104 16.47 -2.19 0.48
N ARG A 105 17.64 -1.64 0.16
CA ARG A 105 18.72 -1.43 1.12
C ARG A 105 18.48 -0.17 1.97
N GLY A 106 19.02 -0.16 3.18
CA GLY A 106 18.98 1.00 4.07
C GLY A 106 17.65 1.21 4.80
N VAL A 107 16.67 0.32 4.61
CA VAL A 107 15.42 0.31 5.39
C VAL A 107 15.73 -0.11 6.83
N ARG A 108 15.10 0.58 7.78
CA ARG A 108 15.25 0.30 9.21
C ARG A 108 13.88 0.12 9.86
N TRP A 109 13.83 -0.75 10.83
CA TRP A 109 12.73 -0.86 11.77
C TRP A 109 12.62 0.37 12.68
N HIS A 110 11.51 0.53 13.38
CA HIS A 110 11.30 1.66 14.31
C HIS A 110 12.28 1.68 15.51
N ASP A 111 12.87 0.54 15.83
CA ASP A 111 13.95 0.42 16.84
C ASP A 111 15.35 0.70 16.27
N GLY A 112 15.45 1.05 14.98
CA GLY A 112 16.70 1.36 14.30
C GLY A 112 17.44 0.15 13.72
N GLN A 113 16.97 -1.09 13.97
CA GLN A 113 17.58 -2.29 13.39
C GLN A 113 17.40 -2.32 11.87
N PRO A 114 18.34 -2.88 11.10
CA PRO A 114 18.19 -3.02 9.65
C PRO A 114 17.08 -4.02 9.32
N PHE A 115 16.27 -3.70 8.32
CA PHE A 115 15.33 -4.65 7.69
C PHE A 115 16.11 -5.53 6.70
N THR A 116 15.94 -6.85 6.80
CA THR A 116 16.66 -7.84 6.01
C THR A 116 15.75 -8.95 5.48
N ALA A 117 16.31 -9.82 4.66
CA ALA A 117 15.66 -11.02 4.13
C ALA A 117 15.21 -11.98 5.25
N ASN A 118 15.90 -12.00 6.40
CA ASN A 118 15.52 -12.82 7.54
C ASN A 118 14.18 -12.38 8.15
N ASP A 119 13.87 -11.09 8.14
CA ASP A 119 12.60 -10.57 8.64
C ASP A 119 11.43 -11.02 7.75
N VAL A 120 11.65 -11.03 6.44
CA VAL A 120 10.69 -11.54 5.47
C VAL A 120 10.47 -13.04 5.68
N GLN A 121 11.56 -13.82 5.77
CA GLN A 121 11.47 -15.26 6.02
C GLN A 121 10.75 -15.55 7.34
N CYS A 122 11.09 -14.85 8.42
CA CYS A 122 10.45 -14.99 9.72
C CYS A 122 8.92 -14.78 9.63
N THR A 123 8.49 -13.72 8.96
CA THR A 123 7.07 -13.42 8.76
C THR A 123 6.35 -14.54 8.01
N TRP A 124 6.94 -15.03 6.93
CA TRP A 124 6.36 -16.12 6.15
C TRP A 124 6.35 -17.44 6.91
N ASP A 125 7.39 -17.76 7.66
CA ASP A 125 7.45 -18.99 8.48
C ASP A 125 6.37 -18.97 9.58
N MET A 126 6.08 -17.82 10.16
CA MET A 126 4.95 -17.66 11.07
C MET A 126 3.61 -17.86 10.34
N LEU A 127 3.41 -17.25 9.18
CA LEU A 127 2.17 -17.36 8.41
C LEU A 127 1.87 -18.80 7.97
N VAL A 128 2.87 -19.52 7.48
CA VAL A 128 2.67 -20.93 7.08
C VAL A 128 2.77 -21.93 8.24
N GLY A 129 3.09 -21.45 9.45
CA GLY A 129 3.11 -22.25 10.68
C GLY A 129 4.38 -23.08 10.88
N ARG A 130 5.50 -22.67 10.28
CA ARG A 130 6.83 -23.32 10.42
C ARG A 130 7.66 -22.76 11.56
N SER A 131 7.46 -21.49 11.91
CA SER A 131 8.17 -20.86 13.02
C SER A 131 7.83 -21.54 14.36
N THR A 132 8.78 -21.52 15.28
CA THR A 132 8.54 -21.86 16.69
C THR A 132 7.64 -20.83 17.37
N ALA A 133 7.80 -19.55 17.03
CA ALA A 133 6.87 -18.50 17.40
C ALA A 133 5.53 -18.69 16.66
N LYS A 134 4.44 -18.51 17.36
CA LYS A 134 3.09 -18.70 16.80
C LYS A 134 2.26 -17.44 16.97
N PHE A 135 1.45 -17.14 15.98
CA PHE A 135 0.36 -16.21 16.16
C PHE A 135 -0.67 -16.79 17.15
N ARG A 136 -1.34 -15.94 17.88
CA ARG A 136 -2.49 -16.30 18.72
C ARG A 136 -3.58 -16.96 17.89
N ILE A 137 -3.87 -16.38 16.72
CA ILE A 137 -4.71 -16.94 15.66
C ILE A 137 -4.01 -16.70 14.32
N ASN A 138 -4.26 -17.58 13.34
CA ASN A 138 -3.66 -17.43 12.00
C ASN A 138 -4.72 -17.64 10.90
N PRO A 139 -5.62 -16.66 10.71
CA PRO A 139 -6.70 -16.78 9.73
C PRO A 139 -6.21 -16.77 8.28
N ARG A 140 -5.00 -16.27 8.04
CA ARG A 140 -4.42 -16.14 6.70
C ARG A 140 -3.68 -17.38 6.21
N ARG A 141 -3.43 -18.35 7.07
CA ARG A 141 -2.67 -19.56 6.72
C ARG A 141 -3.22 -20.31 5.51
N SER A 142 -4.53 -20.37 5.38
CA SER A 142 -5.19 -21.04 4.27
C SER A 142 -5.00 -20.33 2.93
N TRP A 143 -4.69 -19.05 2.93
CA TRP A 143 -4.45 -18.28 1.69
C TRP A 143 -3.14 -18.66 1.02
N TYR A 144 -2.18 -19.16 1.79
CA TYR A 144 -0.82 -19.50 1.38
C TYR A 144 -0.57 -21.00 1.34
N TRP A 145 -1.63 -21.80 1.11
CA TRP A 145 -1.53 -23.26 1.06
C TRP A 145 -0.57 -23.76 -0.03
N ASN A 146 -0.40 -22.97 -1.11
CA ASN A 146 0.48 -23.25 -2.22
C ASN A 146 1.92 -22.77 -2.01
N LEU A 147 2.23 -22.08 -0.91
CA LEU A 147 3.58 -21.69 -0.56
C LEU A 147 4.30 -22.88 0.10
N ASP A 148 5.36 -23.35 -0.54
CA ASP A 148 6.19 -24.41 0.03
C ASP A 148 7.14 -23.85 1.07
N ARG A 149 8.01 -22.93 0.70
CA ARG A 149 8.99 -22.33 1.61
C ARG A 149 9.43 -20.96 1.11
N VAL A 150 10.03 -20.20 2.03
CA VAL A 150 10.76 -18.96 1.75
C VAL A 150 12.19 -19.16 2.20
N THR A 151 13.15 -18.80 1.36
CA THR A 151 14.58 -18.88 1.62
C THR A 151 15.23 -17.53 1.37
N THR A 152 16.31 -17.27 2.08
CA THR A 152 17.11 -16.06 1.91
C THR A 152 18.37 -16.36 1.10
N ASN A 153 18.81 -15.39 0.30
CA ASN A 153 20.09 -15.40 -0.37
C ASN A 153 20.84 -14.10 0.00
N GLY A 154 21.62 -14.17 1.09
CA GLY A 154 22.18 -12.99 1.75
C GLY A 154 21.09 -12.13 2.42
N ASP A 155 21.43 -10.86 2.72
CA ASP A 155 20.57 -9.98 3.52
C ASP A 155 19.45 -9.32 2.73
N TYR A 156 19.52 -9.29 1.39
CA TYR A 156 18.64 -8.47 0.56
C TYR A 156 18.00 -9.21 -0.60
N GLU A 157 17.94 -10.54 -0.52
CA GLU A 157 17.23 -11.33 -1.52
C GLU A 157 16.45 -12.47 -0.86
N VAL A 158 15.20 -12.65 -1.30
CA VAL A 158 14.26 -13.65 -0.77
C VAL A 158 13.62 -14.38 -1.92
N THR A 159 13.61 -15.71 -1.86
CA THR A 159 12.95 -16.56 -2.83
C THR A 159 11.80 -17.33 -2.18
N SER A 160 10.61 -17.12 -2.70
CA SER A 160 9.38 -17.86 -2.34
C SER A 160 9.19 -19.00 -3.33
N ARG A 161 9.08 -20.23 -2.85
CA ARG A 161 8.86 -21.42 -3.68
C ARG A 161 7.43 -21.90 -3.59
N ALA A 162 6.79 -22.11 -4.75
CA ALA A 162 5.47 -22.67 -4.84
C ALA A 162 5.48 -24.19 -4.63
N ARG A 163 4.44 -24.71 -3.99
CA ARG A 163 4.18 -26.14 -3.85
C ARG A 163 3.62 -26.68 -5.14
N ILE A 164 4.38 -27.47 -5.88
CA ILE A 164 3.92 -28.08 -7.12
C ILE A 164 2.93 -29.21 -6.77
N ARG A 165 1.65 -29.03 -7.10
CA ARG A 165 0.72 -30.15 -7.13
C ARG A 165 1.03 -30.99 -8.38
N ARG A 166 1.66 -32.15 -8.22
CA ARG A 166 1.60 -33.18 -9.27
C ARG A 166 0.13 -33.54 -9.41
N ARG A 167 -0.49 -33.21 -10.55
CA ARG A 167 -1.76 -33.82 -10.92
C ARG A 167 -1.45 -35.30 -11.07
N SER A 168 -2.01 -36.15 -10.20
CA SER A 168 -2.13 -37.57 -10.49
C SER A 168 -3.02 -37.68 -11.71
N VAL A 169 -2.43 -38.00 -12.86
CA VAL A 169 -3.18 -38.46 -14.01
C VAL A 169 -3.62 -39.86 -13.65
N SER A 170 -4.87 -39.99 -13.26
CA SER A 170 -5.60 -41.25 -13.17
C SER A 170 -6.27 -41.53 -14.50
#